data_36cb9a8d568331cd3aee92afa9061526
#
_entry.id   36cb9a8d568331cd3aee92afa9061526
#
_cell.length_a   1.000
_cell.length_b   1.000
_cell.length_c   1.000
_cell.angle_alpha   90.00
_cell.angle_beta   90.00
_cell.angle_gamma   90.00
#
_symmetry.space_group_name_H-M   'P 1'
#
loop_
_entity.id
_entity.type
_entity.pdbx_description
1 polymer ?
#
loop_
_entity_poly.entity_id
_entity_poly.type
_entity_poly.pdbx_seq_one_letter_code
_entity_poly.pdbx_strand_id
1 'polypeptide(L)'
;MEKVKVFLSDPQILFREGIHFILSGEEDFEVTGETTNNEEAFTLIQANPPSIAILSMHNAKADGLDVTHRIRRNLPSVYVILIMDKKDPEEIFLAIKSGASACFTKDTEPEHLLDIIRVVAQGSLPIMEELFTPALASLVITEFEDLAALNEEVGGLLANLAPKELQILNTIAANNNIEQVATKLDLSEDAIRRNIRLILNKLVSNDQARTVIEATQRSLPSFIRSGKRDLKNADYITRAEFNEFKDRLMERLKSLIV
;
A
#
# COMPACT_ATOMS: atom_id res chain seq x y z
N MET A 1 14.12 -7.49 -27.11
CA MET A 1 13.41 -6.63 -26.13
C MET A 1 14.12 -6.78 -24.79
N GLU A 2 14.14 -5.74 -23.97
CA GLU A 2 14.68 -5.86 -22.60
C GLU A 2 13.73 -6.75 -21.78
N LYS A 3 14.30 -7.73 -21.06
CA LYS A 3 13.50 -8.65 -20.25
C LYS A 3 12.98 -7.96 -19.01
N VAL A 4 11.78 -8.32 -18.58
CA VAL A 4 11.22 -7.89 -17.30
C VAL A 4 11.96 -8.63 -16.17
N LYS A 5 12.67 -7.86 -15.34
CA LYS A 5 13.41 -8.37 -14.18
C LYS A 5 12.49 -8.63 -13.02
N VAL A 6 12.44 -9.85 -12.54
CA VAL A 6 11.57 -10.28 -11.45
C VAL A 6 12.40 -10.82 -10.29
N PHE A 7 12.08 -10.38 -9.07
CA PHE A 7 12.62 -10.92 -7.83
C PHE A 7 11.53 -11.70 -7.07
N LEU A 8 11.86 -12.86 -6.52
CA LEU A 8 10.89 -13.74 -5.85
C LEU A 8 11.20 -13.89 -4.35
N SER A 9 10.18 -13.77 -3.50
CA SER A 9 10.29 -14.09 -2.08
C SER A 9 9.05 -14.84 -1.58
N ASP A 10 9.21 -16.13 -1.30
CA ASP A 10 8.18 -16.95 -0.65
C ASP A 10 8.86 -18.02 0.21
N PRO A 11 8.37 -18.27 1.46
CA PRO A 11 8.94 -19.27 2.35
C PRO A 11 8.71 -20.71 1.87
N GLN A 12 7.75 -20.96 0.99
CA GLN A 12 7.44 -22.26 0.44
C GLN A 12 8.32 -22.56 -0.78
N ILE A 13 9.33 -23.41 -0.58
CA ILE A 13 10.34 -23.69 -1.59
C ILE A 13 9.71 -24.20 -2.91
N LEU A 14 8.83 -25.19 -2.83
CA LEU A 14 8.22 -25.77 -4.05
C LEU A 14 7.37 -24.77 -4.83
N PHE A 15 6.68 -23.88 -4.14
CA PHE A 15 5.88 -22.85 -4.78
C PHE A 15 6.78 -21.82 -5.47
N ARG A 16 7.83 -21.35 -4.79
CA ARG A 16 8.80 -20.42 -5.36
C ARG A 16 9.52 -21.01 -6.58
N GLU A 17 10.00 -22.26 -6.48
CA GLU A 17 10.61 -22.98 -7.61
C GLU A 17 9.62 -23.15 -8.78
N GLY A 18 8.34 -23.37 -8.48
CA GLY A 18 7.27 -23.42 -9.48
C GLY A 18 7.13 -22.09 -10.24
N ILE A 19 7.10 -20.96 -9.53
CA ILE A 19 7.07 -19.63 -10.17
C ILE A 19 8.35 -19.39 -10.99
N HIS A 20 9.52 -19.73 -10.43
CA HIS A 20 10.78 -19.61 -11.15
C HIS A 20 10.76 -20.41 -12.46
N PHE A 21 10.29 -21.66 -12.43
CA PHE A 21 10.17 -22.51 -13.62
C PHE A 21 9.23 -21.90 -14.67
N ILE A 22 8.06 -21.40 -14.26
CA ILE A 22 7.08 -20.74 -15.14
C ILE A 22 7.72 -19.53 -15.82
N LEU A 23 8.35 -18.65 -15.07
CA LEU A 23 8.97 -17.42 -15.60
C LEU A 23 10.16 -17.72 -16.52
N SER A 24 10.97 -18.75 -16.18
CA SER A 24 12.13 -19.15 -16.98
C SER A 24 11.75 -19.81 -18.32
N GLY A 25 10.52 -20.29 -18.43
CA GLY A 25 9.96 -20.80 -19.70
C GLY A 25 9.61 -19.71 -20.71
N GLU A 26 9.55 -18.45 -20.29
CA GLU A 26 9.16 -17.31 -21.12
C GLU A 26 10.38 -16.47 -21.53
N GLU A 27 10.40 -16.00 -22.77
CA GLU A 27 11.52 -15.21 -23.29
C GLU A 27 11.56 -13.76 -22.77
N ASP A 28 10.45 -13.27 -22.28
CA ASP A 28 10.26 -11.87 -21.84
C ASP A 28 10.57 -11.63 -20.36
N PHE A 29 10.88 -12.70 -19.57
CA PHE A 29 11.21 -12.60 -18.15
C PHE A 29 12.64 -13.00 -17.82
N GLU A 30 13.14 -12.44 -16.71
CA GLU A 30 14.42 -12.79 -16.07
C GLU A 30 14.25 -12.78 -14.56
N VAL A 31 14.43 -13.93 -13.91
CA VAL A 31 14.48 -14.02 -12.45
C VAL A 31 15.86 -13.57 -11.96
N THR A 32 15.93 -12.39 -11.35
CA THR A 32 17.19 -11.76 -10.92
C THR A 32 17.65 -12.15 -9.53
N GLY A 33 16.79 -12.82 -8.78
CA GLY A 33 17.10 -13.33 -7.44
C GLY A 33 15.87 -13.89 -6.75
N GLU A 34 16.13 -14.69 -5.73
CA GLU A 34 15.08 -15.29 -4.92
C GLU A 34 15.54 -15.54 -3.47
N THR A 35 14.58 -15.55 -2.55
CA THR A 35 14.83 -15.84 -1.14
C THR A 35 13.56 -16.40 -0.48
N THR A 36 13.73 -16.96 0.72
CA THR A 36 12.63 -17.41 1.59
C THR A 36 12.19 -16.35 2.61
N ASN A 37 12.85 -15.17 2.61
CA ASN A 37 12.74 -14.18 3.68
C ASN A 37 12.56 -12.78 3.11
N ASN A 38 11.43 -12.15 3.41
CA ASN A 38 11.12 -10.82 2.90
C ASN A 38 12.09 -9.72 3.39
N GLU A 39 12.70 -9.85 4.57
CA GLU A 39 13.71 -8.88 5.03
C GLU A 39 15.00 -8.97 4.21
N GLU A 40 15.42 -10.20 3.91
CA GLU A 40 16.54 -10.46 2.98
C GLU A 40 16.19 -9.97 1.57
N ALA A 41 14.94 -10.21 1.12
CA ALA A 41 14.44 -9.70 -0.16
C ALA A 41 14.61 -8.19 -0.27
N PHE A 42 14.21 -7.42 0.75
CA PHE A 42 14.38 -5.97 0.74
C PHE A 42 15.84 -5.56 0.54
N THR A 43 16.76 -6.21 1.24
CA THR A 43 18.20 -5.92 1.14
C THR A 43 18.74 -6.21 -0.26
N LEU A 44 18.36 -7.35 -0.85
CA LEU A 44 18.79 -7.77 -2.19
C LEU A 44 18.17 -6.88 -3.28
N ILE A 45 16.89 -6.55 -3.17
CA ILE A 45 16.17 -5.64 -4.07
C ILE A 45 16.78 -4.23 -4.02
N GLN A 46 17.18 -3.76 -2.85
CA GLN A 46 17.82 -2.45 -2.72
C GLN A 46 19.20 -2.41 -3.38
N ALA A 47 19.95 -3.52 -3.33
CA ALA A 47 21.25 -3.63 -3.96
C ALA A 47 21.17 -3.77 -5.49
N ASN A 48 20.16 -4.45 -6.00
CA ASN A 48 19.92 -4.65 -7.44
C ASN A 48 18.41 -4.57 -7.75
N PRO A 49 17.85 -3.38 -7.97
CA PRO A 49 16.42 -3.20 -8.15
C PRO A 49 15.87 -3.93 -9.38
N PRO A 50 14.89 -4.84 -9.22
CA PRO A 50 14.17 -5.46 -10.32
C PRO A 50 13.10 -4.51 -10.88
N SER A 51 12.45 -4.89 -11.97
CA SER A 51 11.22 -4.25 -12.43
C SER A 51 10.04 -4.59 -11.50
N ILE A 52 9.98 -5.84 -11.06
CA ILE A 52 8.90 -6.39 -10.24
C ILE A 52 9.46 -7.23 -9.10
N ALA A 53 8.96 -7.00 -7.88
CA ALA A 53 9.16 -7.85 -6.72
C ALA A 53 7.87 -8.64 -6.44
N ILE A 54 7.95 -9.96 -6.41
CA ILE A 54 6.86 -10.85 -6.00
C ILE A 54 7.16 -11.33 -4.60
N LEU A 55 6.32 -10.97 -3.63
CA LEU A 55 6.56 -11.19 -2.21
C LEU A 55 5.40 -11.94 -1.56
N SER A 56 5.70 -12.93 -0.73
CA SER A 56 4.67 -13.53 0.13
C SER A 56 4.14 -12.51 1.12
N MET A 57 2.81 -12.34 1.18
CA MET A 57 2.17 -11.44 2.13
C MET A 57 2.44 -11.88 3.57
N HIS A 58 2.31 -13.18 3.85
CA HIS A 58 2.55 -13.76 5.15
C HIS A 58 3.90 -14.48 5.20
N ASN A 59 4.87 -13.86 5.85
CA ASN A 59 6.18 -14.46 6.10
C ASN A 59 6.54 -14.29 7.58
N ALA A 60 6.88 -15.40 8.25
CA ALA A 60 7.16 -15.42 9.68
C ALA A 60 8.35 -14.53 10.11
N LYS A 61 9.24 -14.17 9.18
CA LYS A 61 10.44 -13.36 9.46
C LYS A 61 10.25 -11.88 9.15
N ALA A 62 9.39 -11.55 8.18
CA ALA A 62 9.05 -10.16 7.87
C ALA A 62 7.71 -10.13 7.11
N ASP A 63 6.80 -9.28 7.52
CA ASP A 63 5.52 -9.09 6.86
C ASP A 63 5.73 -8.51 5.46
N GLY A 64 5.11 -9.14 4.44
CA GLY A 64 5.17 -8.67 3.06
C GLY A 64 4.60 -7.27 2.88
N LEU A 65 3.64 -6.87 3.70
CA LEU A 65 3.05 -5.53 3.69
C LEU A 65 4.09 -4.48 4.11
N ASP A 66 4.83 -4.71 5.21
CA ASP A 66 5.88 -3.78 5.66
C ASP A 66 6.99 -3.65 4.62
N VAL A 67 7.43 -4.77 4.06
CA VAL A 67 8.46 -4.75 3.01
C VAL A 67 7.96 -4.05 1.75
N THR A 68 6.68 -4.20 1.39
CA THR A 68 6.06 -3.47 0.29
C THR A 68 6.08 -1.96 0.53
N HIS A 69 5.69 -1.48 1.72
CA HIS A 69 5.79 -0.08 2.10
C HIS A 69 7.22 0.47 1.94
N ARG A 70 8.21 -0.28 2.41
CA ARG A 70 9.63 0.10 2.34
C ARG A 70 10.12 0.16 0.90
N ILE A 71 9.75 -0.80 0.04
CA ILE A 71 10.07 -0.79 -1.39
C ILE A 71 9.41 0.41 -2.06
N ARG A 72 8.11 0.61 -1.88
CA ARG A 72 7.39 1.72 -2.52
C ARG A 72 7.92 3.09 -2.13
N ARG A 73 8.39 3.24 -0.89
CA ARG A 73 8.98 4.48 -0.39
C ARG A 73 10.40 4.72 -0.91
N ASN A 74 11.24 3.69 -0.94
CA ASN A 74 12.68 3.85 -1.25
C ASN A 74 13.00 3.60 -2.73
N LEU A 75 12.19 2.80 -3.41
CA LEU A 75 12.38 2.33 -4.78
C LEU A 75 11.07 2.44 -5.58
N PRO A 76 10.52 3.65 -5.81
CA PRO A 76 9.19 3.84 -6.40
C PRO A 76 9.03 3.27 -7.81
N SER A 77 10.14 3.00 -8.50
CA SER A 77 10.14 2.35 -9.83
C SER A 77 9.94 0.84 -9.76
N VAL A 78 10.08 0.21 -8.60
CA VAL A 78 9.86 -1.23 -8.41
C VAL A 78 8.38 -1.48 -8.13
N TYR A 79 7.73 -2.23 -8.99
CA TYR A 79 6.36 -2.69 -8.73
C TYR A 79 6.36 -3.88 -7.80
N VAL A 80 5.37 -3.95 -6.91
CA VAL A 80 5.25 -5.06 -5.97
C VAL A 80 3.97 -5.84 -6.23
N ILE A 81 4.10 -7.16 -6.35
CA ILE A 81 2.97 -8.10 -6.42
C ILE A 81 2.99 -8.95 -5.16
N LEU A 82 1.86 -9.04 -4.46
CA LEU A 82 1.74 -9.82 -3.23
C LEU A 82 1.12 -11.20 -3.48
N ILE A 83 1.74 -12.23 -2.91
CA ILE A 83 1.20 -13.58 -2.86
C ILE A 83 0.38 -13.71 -1.58
N MET A 84 -0.89 -14.07 -1.73
CA MET A 84 -1.86 -14.30 -0.65
C MET A 84 -2.20 -15.78 -0.53
N ASP A 85 -2.57 -16.23 0.66
CA ASP A 85 -3.03 -17.62 0.84
C ASP A 85 -4.47 -17.80 0.35
N LYS A 86 -5.29 -16.75 0.45
CA LYS A 86 -6.68 -16.71 -0.04
C LYS A 86 -7.08 -15.29 -0.42
N LYS A 87 -8.09 -15.18 -1.27
CA LYS A 87 -8.67 -13.89 -1.68
C LYS A 87 -9.69 -13.41 -0.64
N ASP A 88 -9.22 -12.66 0.35
CA ASP A 88 -10.03 -12.07 1.41
C ASP A 88 -10.07 -10.54 1.27
N PRO A 89 -11.25 -9.89 1.36
CA PRO A 89 -11.35 -8.43 1.18
C PRO A 89 -10.49 -7.61 2.15
N GLU A 90 -10.33 -8.04 3.39
CA GLU A 90 -9.49 -7.33 4.36
C GLU A 90 -8.01 -7.45 4.00
N GLU A 91 -7.55 -8.64 3.58
CA GLU A 91 -6.17 -8.83 3.10
C GLU A 91 -5.89 -8.03 1.83
N ILE A 92 -6.83 -8.02 0.87
CA ILE A 92 -6.71 -7.18 -0.34
C ILE A 92 -6.65 -5.70 0.03
N PHE A 93 -7.45 -5.25 0.98
CA PHE A 93 -7.43 -3.87 1.45
C PHE A 93 -6.08 -3.49 2.07
N LEU A 94 -5.48 -4.37 2.88
CA LEU A 94 -4.12 -4.17 3.41
C LEU A 94 -3.07 -4.14 2.30
N ALA A 95 -3.17 -5.01 1.29
CA ALA A 95 -2.29 -5.00 0.12
C ALA A 95 -2.41 -3.68 -0.66
N ILE A 96 -3.62 -3.15 -0.84
CA ILE A 96 -3.85 -1.83 -1.44
C ILE A 96 -3.16 -0.74 -0.63
N LYS A 97 -3.35 -0.70 0.68
CA LYS A 97 -2.75 0.30 1.57
C LYS A 97 -1.23 0.26 1.56
N SER A 98 -0.65 -0.94 1.47
CA SER A 98 0.81 -1.09 1.37
C SER A 98 1.41 -0.55 0.06
N GLY A 99 0.58 -0.29 -0.94
CA GLY A 99 1.01 0.18 -2.26
C GLY A 99 1.38 -0.95 -3.23
N ALA A 100 0.88 -2.17 -3.02
CA ALA A 100 1.01 -3.25 -3.97
C ALA A 100 0.36 -2.89 -5.32
N SER A 101 0.94 -3.37 -6.40
CA SER A 101 0.45 -3.13 -7.78
C SER A 101 -0.57 -4.18 -8.19
N ALA A 102 -0.43 -5.40 -7.68
CA ALA A 102 -1.33 -6.52 -7.86
C ALA A 102 -1.22 -7.48 -6.67
N CYS A 103 -2.16 -8.39 -6.58
CA CYS A 103 -2.09 -9.55 -5.71
C CYS A 103 -2.64 -10.78 -6.43
N PHE A 104 -2.18 -11.95 -6.04
CA PHE A 104 -2.69 -13.24 -6.50
C PHE A 104 -2.59 -14.29 -5.40
N THR A 105 -3.31 -15.39 -5.57
CA THR A 105 -3.32 -16.51 -4.61
C THR A 105 -2.52 -17.69 -5.15
N LYS A 106 -2.09 -18.59 -4.25
CA LYS A 106 -1.24 -19.73 -4.61
C LYS A 106 -1.91 -20.77 -5.53
N ASP A 107 -3.22 -20.67 -5.70
CA ASP A 107 -4.02 -21.47 -6.63
C ASP A 107 -4.25 -20.77 -7.99
N THR A 108 -3.61 -19.63 -8.21
CA THR A 108 -3.68 -18.90 -9.49
C THR A 108 -3.03 -19.72 -10.61
N GLU A 109 -3.74 -19.84 -11.74
CA GLU A 109 -3.23 -20.55 -12.92
C GLU A 109 -1.99 -19.87 -13.51
N PRO A 110 -1.02 -20.63 -14.06
CA PRO A 110 0.24 -20.10 -14.59
C PRO A 110 0.06 -19.00 -15.63
N GLU A 111 -0.86 -19.17 -16.58
CA GLU A 111 -1.14 -18.18 -17.64
C GLU A 111 -1.63 -16.86 -17.06
N HIS A 112 -2.51 -16.94 -16.04
CA HIS A 112 -3.02 -15.74 -15.39
C HIS A 112 -1.94 -15.01 -14.57
N LEU A 113 -1.03 -15.76 -13.94
CA LEU A 113 0.14 -15.17 -13.26
C LEU A 113 1.03 -14.39 -14.26
N LEU A 114 1.33 -15.01 -15.41
CA LEU A 114 2.13 -14.36 -16.47
C LEU A 114 1.46 -13.07 -16.97
N ASP A 115 0.15 -13.09 -17.17
CA ASP A 115 -0.62 -11.92 -17.61
C ASP A 115 -0.59 -10.80 -16.57
N ILE A 116 -0.75 -11.12 -15.27
CA ILE A 116 -0.62 -10.13 -14.19
C ILE A 116 0.76 -9.47 -14.24
N ILE A 117 1.83 -10.25 -14.36
CA ILE A 117 3.20 -9.73 -14.36
C ILE A 117 3.42 -8.82 -15.59
N ARG A 118 2.97 -9.23 -16.79
CA ARG A 118 3.08 -8.42 -18.02
C ARG A 118 2.36 -7.09 -17.91
N VAL A 119 1.13 -7.11 -17.39
CA VAL A 119 0.30 -5.91 -17.22
C VAL A 119 0.92 -4.95 -16.19
N VAL A 120 1.47 -5.47 -15.09
CA VAL A 120 2.19 -4.68 -14.09
C VAL A 120 3.49 -4.11 -14.66
N ALA A 121 4.24 -4.88 -15.46
CA ALA A 121 5.46 -4.39 -16.11
C ALA A 121 5.21 -3.21 -17.06
N GLN A 122 4.00 -3.10 -17.61
CA GLN A 122 3.55 -1.97 -18.44
C GLN A 122 3.08 -0.75 -17.61
N GLY A 123 3.19 -0.81 -16.27
CA GLY A 123 2.78 0.27 -15.37
C GLY A 123 1.30 0.30 -15.02
N SER A 124 0.55 -0.74 -15.38
CA SER A 124 -0.83 -0.90 -14.92
C SER A 124 -0.87 -1.40 -13.48
N LEU A 125 -1.99 -1.13 -12.81
CA LEU A 125 -2.23 -1.51 -11.42
C LEU A 125 -3.47 -2.40 -11.32
N PRO A 126 -3.38 -3.71 -11.61
CA PRO A 126 -4.54 -4.62 -11.56
C PRO A 126 -5.29 -4.60 -10.22
N ILE A 127 -4.60 -4.32 -9.12
CA ILE A 127 -5.22 -4.20 -7.79
C ILE A 127 -6.34 -3.14 -7.72
N MET A 128 -6.37 -2.19 -8.67
CA MET A 128 -7.44 -1.19 -8.77
C MET A 128 -8.80 -1.82 -9.06
N GLU A 129 -8.83 -2.92 -9.81
CA GLU A 129 -10.07 -3.60 -10.18
C GLU A 129 -10.78 -4.19 -8.96
N GLU A 130 -10.03 -4.53 -7.92
CA GLU A 130 -10.58 -5.04 -6.66
C GLU A 130 -11.46 -3.99 -5.96
N LEU A 131 -11.18 -2.68 -6.14
CA LEU A 131 -11.99 -1.60 -5.55
C LEU A 131 -13.40 -1.48 -6.16
N PHE A 132 -13.68 -2.14 -7.27
CA PHE A 132 -15.04 -2.21 -7.82
C PHE A 132 -15.94 -3.26 -7.11
N THR A 133 -15.49 -3.80 -5.98
CA THR A 133 -16.31 -4.66 -5.14
C THR A 133 -16.96 -3.86 -4.00
N PRO A 134 -18.23 -4.13 -3.63
CA PRO A 134 -18.91 -3.44 -2.54
C PRO A 134 -18.17 -3.51 -1.20
N ALA A 135 -17.59 -4.68 -0.90
CA ALA A 135 -16.85 -4.90 0.33
C ALA A 135 -15.64 -3.95 0.44
N LEU A 136 -14.82 -3.88 -0.61
CA LEU A 136 -13.64 -3.02 -0.62
C LEU A 136 -14.00 -1.54 -0.67
N ALA A 137 -14.99 -1.14 -1.45
CA ALA A 137 -15.47 0.24 -1.44
C ALA A 137 -15.92 0.69 -0.04
N SER A 138 -16.61 -0.18 0.70
CA SER A 138 -17.03 0.10 2.09
C SER A 138 -15.84 0.23 3.04
N LEU A 139 -14.84 -0.67 2.94
CA LEU A 139 -13.61 -0.59 3.75
C LEU A 139 -12.86 0.72 3.49
N VAL A 140 -12.78 1.15 2.23
CA VAL A 140 -12.14 2.45 1.87
C VAL A 140 -12.88 3.62 2.52
N ILE A 141 -14.21 3.65 2.45
CA ILE A 141 -15.01 4.72 3.07
C ILE A 141 -14.75 4.77 4.57
N THR A 142 -14.85 3.62 5.25
CA THR A 142 -14.60 3.52 6.70
C THR A 142 -13.20 3.97 7.09
N GLU A 143 -12.16 3.60 6.33
CA GLU A 143 -10.78 4.04 6.59
C GLU A 143 -10.65 5.57 6.55
N PHE A 144 -11.25 6.23 5.56
CA PHE A 144 -11.21 7.69 5.49
C PHE A 144 -12.03 8.37 6.60
N GLU A 145 -13.13 7.77 7.05
CA GLU A 145 -13.91 8.23 8.20
C GLU A 145 -13.11 8.10 9.50
N ASP A 146 -12.44 6.96 9.71
CA ASP A 146 -11.60 6.72 10.89
C ASP A 146 -10.38 7.67 10.93
N LEU A 147 -9.83 8.00 9.78
CA LEU A 147 -8.71 8.93 9.68
C LEU A 147 -9.13 10.40 9.86
N ALA A 148 -10.41 10.74 9.76
CA ALA A 148 -10.86 12.13 9.84
C ALA A 148 -10.52 12.77 11.20
N ALA A 149 -10.72 12.05 12.31
CA ALA A 149 -10.39 12.51 13.65
C ALA A 149 -8.87 12.74 13.81
N LEU A 150 -8.06 11.78 13.34
CA LEU A 150 -6.60 11.93 13.34
C LEU A 150 -6.14 13.10 12.49
N ASN A 151 -6.80 13.33 11.35
CA ASN A 151 -6.48 14.43 10.44
C ASN A 151 -6.69 15.79 11.08
N GLU A 152 -7.75 15.96 11.89
CA GLU A 152 -7.96 17.17 12.68
C GLU A 152 -6.84 17.38 13.72
N GLU A 153 -6.42 16.31 14.43
CA GLU A 153 -5.36 16.38 15.43
C GLU A 153 -3.99 16.77 14.83
N VAL A 154 -3.67 16.27 13.63
CA VAL A 154 -2.40 16.57 12.96
C VAL A 154 -2.45 17.79 12.03
N GLY A 155 -3.55 18.56 12.08
CA GLY A 155 -3.65 19.84 11.35
C GLY A 155 -3.83 19.70 9.85
N GLY A 156 -4.53 18.68 9.39
CA GLY A 156 -4.93 18.52 7.99
C GLY A 156 -3.83 17.93 7.08
N LEU A 157 -2.93 17.12 7.63
CA LEU A 157 -1.83 16.50 6.87
C LEU A 157 -2.27 15.30 6.02
N LEU A 158 -3.38 14.66 6.40
CA LEU A 158 -3.89 13.50 5.67
C LEU A 158 -4.80 13.94 4.53
N ALA A 159 -4.76 13.20 3.43
CA ALA A 159 -5.63 13.44 2.29
C ALA A 159 -7.07 13.01 2.60
N ASN A 160 -8.04 13.84 2.26
CA ASN A 160 -9.46 13.52 2.35
C ASN A 160 -10.02 13.06 1.00
N LEU A 161 -11.11 12.30 1.02
CA LEU A 161 -11.88 12.02 -0.19
C LEU A 161 -12.52 13.29 -0.72
N ALA A 162 -12.39 13.53 -2.02
CA ALA A 162 -13.18 14.55 -2.68
C ALA A 162 -14.67 14.12 -2.76
N PRO A 163 -15.64 15.06 -2.81
CA PRO A 163 -17.06 14.69 -2.88
C PRO A 163 -17.39 13.73 -4.00
N LYS A 164 -16.74 13.87 -5.16
CA LYS A 164 -16.93 12.99 -6.32
C LYS A 164 -16.36 11.59 -6.09
N GLU A 165 -15.22 11.47 -5.43
CA GLU A 165 -14.60 10.18 -5.08
C GLU A 165 -15.49 9.41 -4.09
N LEU A 166 -16.00 10.10 -3.06
CA LEU A 166 -16.94 9.53 -2.10
C LEU A 166 -18.24 9.08 -2.78
N GLN A 167 -18.76 9.85 -3.74
CA GLN A 167 -19.95 9.49 -4.49
C GLN A 167 -19.73 8.23 -5.34
N ILE A 168 -18.57 8.09 -5.98
CA ILE A 168 -18.19 6.89 -6.74
C ILE A 168 -18.14 5.68 -5.80
N LEU A 169 -17.43 5.76 -4.67
CA LEU A 169 -17.31 4.67 -3.70
C LEU A 169 -18.69 4.25 -3.14
N ASN A 170 -19.52 5.22 -2.74
CA ASN A 170 -20.88 4.91 -2.27
C ASN A 170 -21.72 4.21 -3.34
N THR A 171 -21.57 4.59 -4.60
CA THR A 171 -22.29 3.96 -5.70
C THR A 171 -21.81 2.52 -5.92
N ILE A 172 -20.51 2.25 -5.80
CA ILE A 172 -19.93 0.90 -5.86
C ILE A 172 -20.39 0.07 -4.65
N ALA A 173 -20.31 0.63 -3.43
CA ALA A 173 -20.74 -0.03 -2.19
C ALA A 173 -22.21 -0.45 -2.22
N ALA A 174 -23.06 0.27 -2.98
CA ALA A 174 -24.45 -0.10 -3.24
C ALA A 174 -24.61 -1.23 -4.31
N ASN A 175 -23.56 -2.04 -4.52
CA ASN A 175 -23.54 -3.19 -5.44
C ASN A 175 -23.76 -2.84 -6.93
N ASN A 176 -23.16 -1.73 -7.38
CA ASN A 176 -23.16 -1.35 -8.79
C ASN A 176 -21.82 -1.69 -9.44
N ASN A 177 -21.87 -2.28 -10.63
CA ASN A 177 -20.69 -2.46 -11.45
C ASN A 177 -20.25 -1.14 -12.11
N ILE A 178 -19.09 -1.11 -12.75
CA ILE A 178 -18.51 0.11 -13.33
C ILE A 178 -19.45 0.77 -14.36
N GLU A 179 -20.14 0.01 -15.20
CA GLU A 179 -21.07 0.51 -16.20
C GLU A 179 -22.29 1.21 -15.55
N GLN A 180 -22.81 0.62 -14.47
CA GLN A 180 -23.91 1.20 -13.70
C GLN A 180 -23.47 2.47 -12.96
N VAL A 181 -22.24 2.49 -12.42
CA VAL A 181 -21.66 3.68 -11.82
C VAL A 181 -21.50 4.79 -12.86
N ALA A 182 -20.98 4.46 -14.04
CA ALA A 182 -20.84 5.38 -15.17
C ALA A 182 -22.20 6.02 -15.54
N THR A 183 -23.21 5.19 -15.71
CA THR A 183 -24.58 5.64 -16.07
C THR A 183 -25.19 6.50 -14.96
N LYS A 184 -25.10 6.09 -13.69
CA LYS A 184 -25.70 6.81 -12.55
C LYS A 184 -25.07 8.17 -12.27
N LEU A 185 -23.77 8.28 -12.52
CA LEU A 185 -23.01 9.50 -12.22
C LEU A 185 -22.74 10.38 -13.44
N ASP A 186 -23.22 9.97 -14.61
CA ASP A 186 -22.95 10.63 -15.90
C ASP A 186 -21.44 10.84 -16.14
N LEU A 187 -20.69 9.74 -15.98
CA LEU A 187 -19.23 9.69 -16.13
C LEU A 187 -18.83 8.62 -17.13
N SER A 188 -17.71 8.82 -17.82
CA SER A 188 -17.08 7.72 -18.56
C SER A 188 -16.39 6.75 -17.59
N GLU A 189 -16.26 5.48 -17.98
CA GLU A 189 -15.51 4.48 -17.21
C GLU A 189 -14.06 4.91 -16.97
N ASP A 190 -13.40 5.53 -17.96
CA ASP A 190 -12.06 6.08 -17.81
C ASP A 190 -12.00 7.18 -16.74
N ALA A 191 -13.05 7.99 -16.61
CA ALA A 191 -13.11 9.00 -15.56
C ALA A 191 -13.27 8.35 -14.18
N ILE A 192 -14.03 7.27 -14.07
CA ILE A 192 -14.17 6.49 -12.84
C ILE A 192 -12.82 5.85 -12.48
N ARG A 193 -12.15 5.17 -13.42
CA ARG A 193 -10.83 4.56 -13.21
C ARG A 193 -9.77 5.58 -12.77
N ARG A 194 -9.79 6.79 -13.35
CA ARG A 194 -8.92 7.89 -12.87
C ARG A 194 -9.21 8.29 -11.43
N ASN A 195 -10.47 8.40 -11.03
CA ASN A 195 -10.82 8.70 -9.65
C ASN A 195 -10.41 7.56 -8.69
N ILE A 196 -10.62 6.31 -9.07
CA ILE A 196 -10.15 5.15 -8.28
C ILE A 196 -8.64 5.20 -8.10
N ARG A 197 -7.85 5.55 -9.13
CA ARG A 197 -6.41 5.72 -8.99
C ARG A 197 -6.04 6.85 -8.01
N LEU A 198 -6.77 7.96 -8.01
CA LEU A 198 -6.56 9.03 -7.03
C LEU A 198 -6.89 8.57 -5.61
N ILE A 199 -7.96 7.81 -5.42
CA ILE A 199 -8.31 7.22 -4.12
C ILE A 199 -7.20 6.30 -3.63
N LEU A 200 -6.68 5.40 -4.49
CA LEU A 200 -5.55 4.53 -4.17
C LEU A 200 -4.32 5.32 -3.70
N ASN A 201 -3.95 6.35 -4.45
CA ASN A 201 -2.80 7.19 -4.09
C ASN A 201 -3.00 7.84 -2.71
N LYS A 202 -4.21 8.31 -2.41
CA LYS A 202 -4.56 8.88 -1.11
C LYS A 202 -4.49 7.84 0.01
N LEU A 203 -4.98 6.62 -0.22
CA LEU A 203 -4.90 5.52 0.75
C LEU A 203 -3.44 5.21 1.10
N VAL A 204 -2.60 5.00 0.09
CA VAL A 204 -1.17 4.70 0.28
C VAL A 204 -0.46 5.85 1.00
N SER A 205 -0.70 7.10 0.59
CA SER A 205 -0.09 8.27 1.23
C SER A 205 -0.53 8.43 2.69
N ASN A 206 -1.80 8.23 2.97
CA ASN A 206 -2.35 8.32 4.33
C ASN A 206 -1.79 7.21 5.23
N ASP A 207 -1.65 6.00 4.72
CA ASP A 207 -1.11 4.88 5.49
C ASP A 207 0.38 5.10 5.82
N GLN A 208 1.17 5.60 4.86
CA GLN A 208 2.55 6.01 5.10
C GLN A 208 2.65 7.13 6.14
N ALA A 209 1.82 8.17 6.02
CA ALA A 209 1.78 9.27 6.97
C ALA A 209 1.38 8.80 8.38
N ARG A 210 0.35 7.95 8.48
CA ARG A 210 -0.10 7.35 9.75
C ARG A 210 1.03 6.57 10.42
N THR A 211 1.76 5.75 9.70
CA THR A 211 2.90 4.99 10.22
C THR A 211 3.95 5.93 10.85
N VAL A 212 4.26 7.06 10.21
CA VAL A 212 5.21 8.05 10.73
C VAL A 212 4.64 8.76 11.97
N ILE A 213 3.37 9.14 11.94
CA ILE A 213 2.68 9.78 13.07
C ILE A 213 2.71 8.87 14.30
N GLU A 214 2.32 7.61 14.15
CA GLU A 214 2.31 6.62 15.23
C GLU A 214 3.72 6.34 15.77
N ALA A 215 4.72 6.19 14.91
CA ALA A 215 6.11 6.01 15.32
C ALA A 215 6.61 7.21 16.13
N THR A 216 6.24 8.42 15.71
CA THR A 216 6.61 9.66 16.41
C THR A 216 5.89 9.75 17.76
N GLN A 217 4.60 9.46 17.81
CA GLN A 217 3.84 9.44 19.07
C GLN A 217 4.38 8.42 20.07
N ARG A 218 4.84 7.25 19.59
CA ARG A 218 5.47 6.23 20.47
C ARG A 218 6.83 6.69 21.00
N SER A 219 7.56 7.49 20.26
CA SER A 219 8.86 8.04 20.70
C SER A 219 8.73 9.22 21.67
N LEU A 220 7.52 9.79 21.80
CA LEU A 220 7.27 10.89 22.74
C LEU A 220 7.21 10.36 24.19
N PRO A 221 7.76 11.09 25.16
CA PRO A 221 7.62 10.78 26.57
C PRO A 221 6.15 10.62 26.97
N SER A 222 5.88 9.72 27.92
CA SER A 222 4.52 9.33 28.32
C SER A 222 3.65 10.50 28.82
N PHE A 223 4.26 11.53 29.39
CA PHE A 223 3.57 12.73 29.87
C PHE A 223 3.05 13.63 28.73
N ILE A 224 3.65 13.58 27.54
CA ILE A 224 3.18 14.30 26.34
C ILE A 224 2.02 13.53 25.72
N ARG A 225 2.07 12.17 25.69
CA ARG A 225 1.05 11.30 25.11
C ARG A 225 -0.30 11.36 25.82
N SER A 226 -0.30 11.52 27.15
CA SER A 226 -1.53 11.38 27.94
C SER A 226 -2.34 12.65 28.10
N GLY A 227 -1.83 13.80 27.74
CA GLY A 227 -2.49 15.10 28.00
C GLY A 227 -2.77 15.38 29.48
N LYS A 228 -2.50 14.41 30.37
CA LYS A 228 -2.68 14.51 31.81
C LYS A 228 -1.40 15.05 32.45
N ARG A 229 -1.49 16.22 33.03
CA ARG A 229 -0.44 16.83 33.84
C ARG A 229 -0.32 16.12 35.16
N ASP A 230 0.67 15.27 35.31
CA ASP A 230 1.16 14.89 36.64
C ASP A 230 2.17 15.95 37.10
N LEU A 231 1.68 16.95 37.86
CA LEU A 231 2.35 18.20 38.18
C LEU A 231 3.50 18.06 39.21
N LYS A 232 3.89 16.85 39.63
CA LYS A 232 4.81 16.69 40.78
C LYS A 232 6.25 16.30 40.45
N ASN A 233 6.60 15.82 39.24
CA ASN A 233 7.97 15.40 38.91
C ASN A 233 8.31 15.47 37.43
N ALA A 234 7.93 16.49 36.68
CA ALA A 234 8.25 16.61 35.28
C ALA A 234 9.28 17.72 35.05
N ASP A 235 10.37 17.40 34.37
CA ASP A 235 11.16 18.38 33.67
C ASP A 235 10.25 19.03 32.61
N TYR A 236 9.91 20.28 32.83
CA TYR A 236 8.94 20.98 32.00
C TYR A 236 9.54 21.30 30.64
N ILE A 237 8.97 20.79 29.58
CA ILE A 237 9.16 21.35 28.25
C ILE A 237 8.42 22.70 28.20
N THR A 238 9.11 23.75 27.88
CA THR A 238 8.50 25.08 27.70
C THR A 238 7.58 25.04 26.47
N ARG A 239 6.60 25.95 26.43
CA ARG A 239 5.71 26.09 25.26
C ARG A 239 6.50 26.39 23.98
N ALA A 240 7.63 27.03 24.09
CA ALA A 240 8.53 27.33 22.97
C ALA A 240 9.20 26.03 22.44
N GLU A 241 9.73 25.19 23.32
CA GLU A 241 10.33 23.89 22.95
C GLU A 241 9.31 22.93 22.34
N PHE A 242 8.08 22.94 22.87
CA PHE A 242 6.98 22.14 22.31
C PHE A 242 6.61 22.62 20.90
N ASN A 243 6.50 23.94 20.69
CA ASN A 243 6.19 24.49 19.38
C ASN A 243 7.34 24.24 18.39
N GLU A 244 8.61 24.39 18.79
CA GLU A 244 9.76 24.07 17.95
C GLU A 244 9.80 22.58 17.56
N PHE A 245 9.51 21.71 18.50
CA PHE A 245 9.39 20.27 18.22
C PHE A 245 8.24 19.99 17.24
N LYS A 246 7.08 20.58 17.46
CA LYS A 246 5.92 20.45 16.57
C LYS A 246 6.26 20.92 15.15
N ASP A 247 6.90 22.06 15.03
CA ASP A 247 7.27 22.64 13.73
C ASP A 247 8.28 21.77 12.98
N ARG A 248 9.31 21.25 13.66
CA ARG A 248 10.26 20.28 13.09
C ARG A 248 9.60 18.98 12.67
N LEU A 249 8.64 18.48 13.46
CA LEU A 249 7.85 17.31 13.13
C LEU A 249 7.03 17.54 11.88
N MET A 250 6.34 18.68 11.80
CA MET A 250 5.53 19.07 10.65
C MET A 250 6.35 19.24 9.37
N GLU A 251 7.56 19.83 9.46
CA GLU A 251 8.49 19.91 8.33
C GLU A 251 8.94 18.53 7.85
N ARG A 252 9.28 17.65 8.78
CA ARG A 252 9.69 16.27 8.45
C ARG A 252 8.56 15.45 7.85
N LEU A 253 7.34 15.58 8.35
CA LEU A 253 6.15 14.94 7.78
C LEU A 253 5.88 15.45 6.36
N LYS A 254 5.95 16.77 6.13
CA LYS A 254 5.80 17.36 4.78
C LYS A 254 6.85 16.83 3.81
N SER A 255 8.10 16.66 4.24
CA SER A 255 9.18 16.14 3.39
C SER A 255 9.08 14.65 3.08
N LEU A 256 8.23 13.89 3.80
CA LEU A 256 8.01 12.45 3.60
C LEU A 256 6.74 12.15 2.80
N ILE A 257 5.87 13.14 2.63
CA ILE A 257 4.57 13.03 1.93
C ILE A 257 4.65 13.60 0.50
N VAL A 258 5.68 14.33 0.17
CA VAL A 258 6.02 14.82 -1.19
C VAL A 258 6.92 13.82 -1.89
#